data_9912ca8c88f646f4c464449e0c808a9a
#
_entry.id   9912ca8c88f646f4c464449e0c808a9a
#
_cell.length_a   1.000
_cell.length_b   1.000
_cell.length_c   1.000
_cell.angle_alpha   90.00
_cell.angle_beta   90.00
_cell.angle_gamma   90.00
#
_symmetry.space_group_name_H-M   'P 1'
#
loop_
_entity.id
_entity.type
_entity.pdbx_description
1 polymer ?
#
loop_
_entity_poly.entity_id
_entity_poly.type
_entity_poly.pdbx_seq_one_letter_code
_entity_poly.pdbx_strand_id
1 'polypeptide(L)'
;MNERAIASVEVDARGRLLVRPESENASLYEYIYREANGLRWDRERHAICAHDASRWQHGDLLTHIVITVRDALGENLKVTAATAWVGVSPELERELLEVLSQGQPS
;
A
#
# COMPACT_ATOMS: atom_id res chain seq x y z
N MET A 1 -8.17 5.99 15.96
CA MET A 1 -7.79 5.81 14.56
C MET A 1 -8.22 4.43 14.09
N ASN A 2 -8.87 4.35 12.94
CA ASN A 2 -9.40 3.09 12.43
C ASN A 2 -8.31 2.27 11.76
N GLU A 3 -8.37 0.95 11.95
CA GLU A 3 -7.49 0.03 11.23
C GLU A 3 -8.18 -0.44 9.96
N ARG A 4 -7.42 -0.54 8.87
CA ARG A 4 -7.90 -1.07 7.60
C ARG A 4 -6.95 -2.17 7.14
N ALA A 5 -7.48 -3.37 6.97
CA ALA A 5 -6.68 -4.49 6.50
C ALA A 5 -6.22 -4.26 5.05
N ILE A 6 -5.02 -4.71 4.75
CA ILE A 6 -4.52 -4.76 3.37
C ILE A 6 -4.98 -6.10 2.78
N ALA A 7 -5.76 -6.05 1.71
CA ALA A 7 -6.26 -7.26 1.05
C ALA A 7 -5.15 -7.98 0.30
N SER A 8 -4.26 -7.24 -0.39
CA SER A 8 -3.12 -7.84 -1.07
C SER A 8 -1.97 -6.86 -1.23
N VAL A 9 -0.77 -7.40 -1.26
CA VAL A 9 0.45 -6.70 -1.66
C VAL A 9 1.00 -7.46 -2.86
N GLU A 10 1.12 -6.78 -3.98
CA GLU A 10 1.54 -7.40 -5.23
C GLU A 10 2.74 -6.67 -5.80
N VAL A 11 3.67 -7.44 -6.39
CA VAL A 11 4.71 -6.89 -7.28
C VAL A 11 4.43 -7.47 -8.66
N ASP A 12 4.10 -6.63 -9.63
CA ASP A 12 3.72 -7.09 -10.96
C ASP A 12 4.94 -7.46 -11.81
N ALA A 13 4.69 -7.88 -13.06
CA ALA A 13 5.74 -8.30 -13.96
C ALA A 13 6.73 -7.18 -14.30
N ARG A 14 6.36 -5.93 -14.09
CA ARG A 14 7.21 -4.76 -14.29
C ARG A 14 7.94 -4.34 -13.02
N GLY A 15 7.76 -5.07 -11.93
CA GLY A 15 8.37 -4.75 -10.64
C GLY A 15 7.65 -3.65 -9.87
N ARG A 16 6.42 -3.30 -10.23
CA ARG A 16 5.67 -2.27 -9.53
C ARG A 16 4.98 -2.84 -8.30
N LEU A 17 5.10 -2.13 -7.19
CA LEU A 17 4.40 -2.47 -5.96
C LEU A 17 2.96 -1.95 -6.03
N LEU A 18 2.01 -2.84 -5.77
CA LEU A 18 0.58 -2.55 -5.74
C LEU A 18 0.03 -2.94 -4.37
N VAL A 19 -0.60 -2.01 -3.69
CA VAL A 19 -1.20 -2.26 -2.37
C VAL A 19 -2.70 -2.12 -2.49
N ARG A 20 -3.42 -3.23 -2.30
CA ARG A 20 -4.88 -3.23 -2.35
C ARG A 20 -5.43 -3.24 -0.94
N PRO A 21 -6.06 -2.13 -0.50
CA PRO A 21 -6.71 -2.12 0.79
C PRO A 21 -8.02 -2.90 0.75
N GLU A 22 -8.38 -3.49 1.86
CA GLU A 22 -9.69 -4.08 2.04
C GLU A 22 -10.67 -2.95 2.35
N SER A 23 -11.44 -2.55 1.34
CA SER A 23 -12.34 -1.42 1.46
C SER A 23 -13.55 -1.62 0.57
N GLU A 24 -14.73 -1.34 1.10
CA GLU A 24 -15.94 -1.27 0.33
C GLU A 24 -16.05 0.07 -0.41
N ASN A 25 -15.19 1.02 -0.08
CA ASN A 25 -15.28 2.38 -0.58
C ASN A 25 -14.04 2.76 -1.38
N ALA A 26 -13.85 2.09 -2.51
CA ALA A 26 -12.71 2.30 -3.40
C ALA A 26 -12.60 3.76 -3.86
N SER A 27 -13.72 4.49 -3.96
CA SER A 27 -13.70 5.88 -4.40
C SER A 27 -12.96 6.80 -3.43
N LEU A 28 -12.91 6.46 -2.13
CA LEU A 28 -12.11 7.23 -1.18
C LEU A 28 -10.63 7.10 -1.48
N TYR A 29 -10.17 5.90 -1.86
CA TYR A 29 -8.78 5.69 -2.22
C TYR A 29 -8.43 6.33 -3.56
N GLU A 30 -9.36 6.38 -4.51
CA GLU A 30 -9.19 7.15 -5.74
C GLU A 30 -9.00 8.64 -5.45
N TYR A 31 -9.72 9.15 -4.46
CA TYR A 31 -9.61 10.54 -4.05
C TYR A 31 -8.23 10.84 -3.45
N ILE A 32 -7.72 9.92 -2.64
CA ILE A 32 -6.43 10.11 -1.96
C ILE A 32 -5.30 10.24 -2.96
N TYR A 33 -5.26 9.45 -4.01
CA TYR A 33 -4.13 9.51 -4.93
C TYR A 33 -4.04 10.85 -5.66
N ARG A 34 -5.15 11.55 -5.79
CA ARG A 34 -5.14 12.88 -6.42
C ARG A 34 -4.47 13.92 -5.53
N GLU A 35 -4.52 13.70 -4.22
CA GLU A 35 -3.93 14.61 -3.24
C GLU A 35 -2.49 14.22 -2.88
N ALA A 36 -2.12 12.97 -3.13
CA ALA A 36 -0.84 12.43 -2.71
C ALA A 36 0.18 12.49 -3.83
N ASN A 37 1.28 13.20 -3.61
CA ASN A 37 2.37 13.29 -4.58
C ASN A 37 2.96 11.90 -4.84
N GLY A 38 2.98 11.53 -6.12
CA GLY A 38 3.65 10.32 -6.56
C GLY A 38 2.83 9.04 -6.49
N LEU A 39 1.58 9.11 -6.04
CA LEU A 39 0.71 7.93 -5.98
C LEU A 39 -0.39 7.99 -7.02
N ARG A 40 -0.87 6.81 -7.41
CA ARG A 40 -2.02 6.67 -8.29
C ARG A 40 -2.86 5.48 -7.87
N TRP A 41 -4.14 5.49 -8.25
CA TRP A 41 -5.06 4.38 -8.06
C TRP A 41 -5.16 3.59 -9.37
N ASP A 42 -4.87 2.29 -9.31
CA ASP A 42 -5.05 1.38 -10.45
C ASP A 42 -6.47 0.83 -10.39
N ARG A 43 -7.32 1.27 -11.31
CA ARG A 43 -8.74 0.88 -11.33
C ARG A 43 -8.96 -0.58 -11.68
N GLU A 44 -8.08 -1.16 -12.50
CA GLU A 44 -8.21 -2.57 -12.89
C GLU A 44 -7.90 -3.49 -11.72
N ARG A 45 -6.91 -3.11 -10.91
CA ARG A 45 -6.44 -3.93 -9.79
C ARG A 45 -6.98 -3.47 -8.44
N HIS A 46 -7.70 -2.36 -8.42
CA HIS A 46 -8.20 -1.75 -7.19
C HIS A 46 -7.10 -1.54 -6.16
N ALA A 47 -5.96 -1.00 -6.60
CA ALA A 47 -4.77 -0.90 -5.78
C ALA A 47 -4.11 0.47 -5.89
N ILE A 48 -3.39 0.84 -4.82
CA ILE A 48 -2.58 2.04 -4.77
C ILE A 48 -1.17 1.67 -5.26
N CYS A 49 -0.63 2.46 -6.18
CA CYS A 49 0.73 2.26 -6.68
C CYS A 49 1.41 3.61 -6.92
N ALA A 50 2.70 3.57 -7.26
CA ALA A 50 3.43 4.78 -7.59
C ALA A 50 3.07 5.27 -8.99
N HIS A 51 2.98 6.58 -9.15
CA HIS A 51 2.81 7.19 -10.47
C HIS A 51 4.03 6.90 -11.36
N ASP A 52 5.23 6.96 -10.78
CA ASP A 52 6.48 6.57 -11.43
C ASP A 52 7.23 5.59 -10.52
N ALA A 53 7.06 4.30 -10.79
CA ALA A 53 7.62 3.25 -9.95
C ALA A 53 9.14 3.24 -9.93
N SER A 54 9.80 3.79 -10.97
CA SER A 54 11.25 3.82 -11.05
C SER A 54 11.91 4.71 -10.00
N ARG A 55 11.15 5.62 -9.40
CA ARG A 55 11.65 6.55 -8.38
C ARG A 55 11.58 6.01 -6.95
N TRP A 56 10.96 4.85 -6.76
CA TRP A 56 10.68 4.34 -5.43
C TRP A 56 11.30 2.96 -5.23
N GLN A 57 11.92 2.77 -4.08
CA GLN A 57 12.13 1.42 -3.56
C GLN A 57 10.85 0.93 -2.91
N HIS A 58 10.63 -0.38 -2.91
CA HIS A 58 9.35 -0.95 -2.45
C HIS A 58 9.05 -0.58 -0.99
N GLY A 59 10.04 -0.62 -0.11
CA GLY A 59 9.84 -0.27 1.30
C GLY A 59 9.48 1.20 1.48
N ASP A 60 10.16 2.10 0.75
CA ASP A 60 9.89 3.53 0.83
C ASP A 60 8.50 3.85 0.28
N LEU A 61 8.10 3.20 -0.80
CA LEU A 61 6.78 3.39 -1.38
C LEU A 61 5.69 2.91 -0.41
N LEU A 62 5.86 1.75 0.19
CA LEU A 62 4.89 1.25 1.16
C LEU A 62 4.76 2.20 2.35
N THR A 63 5.86 2.71 2.87
CA THR A 63 5.86 3.70 3.94
C THR A 63 5.06 4.95 3.54
N HIS A 64 5.30 5.45 2.33
CA HIS A 64 4.60 6.62 1.82
C HIS A 64 3.10 6.36 1.69
N ILE A 65 2.70 5.20 1.18
CA ILE A 65 1.29 4.81 1.08
C ILE A 65 0.63 4.77 2.47
N VAL A 66 1.28 4.14 3.43
CA VAL A 66 0.74 4.00 4.80
C VAL A 66 0.55 5.38 5.43
N ILE A 67 1.55 6.25 5.32
CA ILE A 67 1.49 7.60 5.89
C ILE A 67 0.39 8.42 5.21
N THR A 68 0.29 8.34 3.89
CA THR A 68 -0.72 9.10 3.13
C THR A 68 -2.13 8.68 3.53
N VAL A 69 -2.39 7.38 3.63
CA VAL A 69 -3.71 6.88 4.05
C VAL A 69 -4.03 7.32 5.48
N ARG A 70 -3.06 7.24 6.37
CA ARG A 70 -3.24 7.67 7.75
C ARG A 70 -3.57 9.16 7.83
N ASP A 71 -2.84 9.99 7.12
CA ASP A 71 -3.01 11.45 7.21
C ASP A 71 -4.29 11.91 6.49
N ALA A 72 -4.66 11.27 5.40
CA ALA A 72 -5.83 11.68 4.61
C ALA A 72 -7.15 11.10 5.14
N LEU A 73 -7.15 9.84 5.59
CA LEU A 73 -8.38 9.14 6.01
C LEU A 73 -8.44 8.82 7.50
N GLY A 74 -7.34 8.98 8.23
CA GLY A 74 -7.28 8.55 9.63
C GLY A 74 -7.33 7.03 9.77
N GLU A 75 -6.89 6.29 8.76
CA GLU A 75 -6.87 4.83 8.78
C GLU A 75 -5.46 4.30 8.80
N ASN A 76 -5.19 3.30 9.63
CA ASN A 76 -3.93 2.57 9.64
C ASN A 76 -4.06 1.34 8.75
N LEU A 77 -3.30 1.28 7.67
CA LEU A 77 -3.19 0.08 6.86
C LEU A 77 -2.41 -0.99 7.62
N LYS A 78 -2.94 -2.21 7.65
CA LYS A 78 -2.38 -3.28 8.45
C LYS A 78 -2.38 -4.59 7.68
N VAL A 79 -1.26 -5.31 7.71
CA VAL A 79 -1.17 -6.66 7.19
C VAL A 79 -1.83 -7.62 8.18
N THR A 80 -2.64 -8.54 7.67
CA THR A 80 -3.29 -9.58 8.46
C THR A 80 -2.92 -10.95 7.89
N ALA A 81 -3.36 -12.01 8.57
CA ALA A 81 -3.19 -13.37 8.06
C ALA A 81 -3.91 -13.61 6.73
N ALA A 82 -4.92 -12.79 6.44
CA ALA A 82 -5.68 -12.88 5.19
C ALA A 82 -5.05 -12.08 4.04
N THR A 83 -4.02 -11.27 4.30
CA THR A 83 -3.35 -10.49 3.26
C THR A 83 -2.67 -11.43 2.26
N ALA A 84 -3.00 -11.27 0.98
CA ALA A 84 -2.36 -12.04 -0.09
C ALA A 84 -1.06 -11.35 -0.52
N TRP A 85 -0.01 -12.15 -0.69
CA TRP A 85 1.28 -11.68 -1.20
C TRP A 85 1.48 -12.27 -2.59
N VAL A 86 1.47 -11.44 -3.61
CA VAL A 86 1.50 -11.88 -5.01
C VAL A 86 2.77 -11.35 -5.68
N GLY A 87 3.58 -12.26 -6.21
CA GLY A 87 4.84 -11.88 -6.87
C GLY A 87 5.88 -11.28 -5.95
N VAL A 88 5.73 -11.47 -4.63
CA VAL A 88 6.63 -10.92 -3.61
C VAL A 88 7.55 -12.03 -3.13
N SER A 89 8.87 -11.81 -3.22
CA SER A 89 9.83 -12.78 -2.71
C SER A 89 9.79 -12.85 -1.17
N PRO A 90 10.23 -13.97 -0.55
CA PRO A 90 10.26 -14.07 0.91
C PRO A 90 11.10 -12.97 1.56
N GLU A 91 12.20 -12.55 0.93
CA GLU A 91 13.06 -11.49 1.42
C GLU A 91 12.34 -10.14 1.40
N LEU A 92 11.65 -9.85 0.29
CA LEU A 92 10.88 -8.61 0.16
C LEU A 92 9.70 -8.59 1.12
N GLU A 93 9.00 -9.70 1.28
CA GLU A 93 7.89 -9.80 2.24
C GLU A 93 8.37 -9.45 3.65
N ARG A 94 9.51 -9.98 4.06
CA ARG A 94 10.11 -9.70 5.36
C ARG A 94 10.45 -8.22 5.50
N GLU A 95 11.07 -7.63 4.48
CA GLU A 95 11.40 -6.21 4.46
C GLU A 95 10.15 -5.33 4.60
N LEU A 96 9.10 -5.65 3.85
CA LEU A 96 7.85 -4.88 3.91
C LEU A 96 7.13 -5.04 5.25
N LEU A 97 7.17 -6.22 5.85
CA LEU A 97 6.63 -6.44 7.19
C LEU A 97 7.37 -5.61 8.24
N GLU A 98 8.70 -5.50 8.14
CA GLU A 98 9.48 -4.65 9.04
C GLU A 98 9.11 -3.18 8.88
N VAL A 99 8.95 -2.71 7.64
CA VAL A 99 8.55 -1.33 7.36
C VAL A 99 7.21 -1.02 8.01
N LEU A 100 6.23 -1.92 7.87
CA LEU A 100 4.91 -1.74 8.46
C LEU A 100 4.96 -1.75 9.98
N SER A 101 5.79 -2.59 10.55
CA SER A 101 5.99 -2.67 12.01
C SER A 101 6.60 -1.39 12.57
N GLN A 102 7.58 -0.81 11.87
CA GLN A 102 8.25 0.42 12.29
C GLN A 102 7.39 1.66 12.08
N GLY A 103 6.54 1.64 11.07
CA GLY A 103 5.69 2.78 10.73
C GLY A 103 4.44 2.92 11.60
N GLN A 104 4.15 1.94 12.45
CA GLN A 104 2.97 1.96 13.31
C GLN A 104 3.38 2.18 14.75
N PRO A 105 2.80 3.17 15.43
CA PRO A 105 3.01 3.29 16.87
C PRO A 105 2.40 2.08 17.57
N SER A 106 3.19 1.49 18.39
CA SER A 106 2.75 0.34 19.19
C SER A 106 1.73 0.76 20.26
#